data_e5cac7820bb53c4b8fcc888d2a27b2f4
#
_entry.id   e5cac7820bb53c4b8fcc888d2a27b2f4
#
_cell.length_a   1.000
_cell.length_b   1.000
_cell.length_c   1.000
_cell.angle_alpha   90.00
_cell.angle_beta   90.00
_cell.angle_gamma   90.00
#
_symmetry.space_group_name_H-M   'P 1'
#
loop_
_entity.id
_entity.type
_entity.pdbx_description
1 polymer ?
#
loop_
_entity_poly.entity_id
_entity_poly.type
_entity_poly.pdbx_seq_one_letter_code
_entity_poly.pdbx_strand_id
1 'polypeptide(L)'
;MENTVAFANLRWVNWKDFAIRPYKFGAASVLPPIVAATGKKDGFDLVAYTEDQYSITAGVGRKVNEQWAGNLYVGWDSGAGNPVTTLGPTEGYWNVGVGIQYSPAPNYFIAGGVKYFWLGDAKAQSGSQFNTPAYVAEFENNDAIAYGLKIGYKF
;
A
#
# COMPACT_ATOMS: atom_id res chain seq x y z
N MET A 1 27.76 17.85 1.16
CA MET A 1 27.82 17.44 -0.27
C MET A 1 26.89 18.38 -1.02
N GLU A 2 27.44 19.22 -1.86
CA GLU A 2 26.65 20.10 -2.70
C GLU A 2 25.77 19.27 -3.65
N ASN A 3 24.55 19.74 -3.89
CA ASN A 3 23.58 19.13 -4.82
C ASN A 3 23.09 17.73 -4.48
N THR A 4 23.25 17.26 -3.26
CA THR A 4 22.77 15.95 -2.81
C THR A 4 21.91 16.11 -1.57
N VAL A 5 20.72 15.48 -1.58
CA VAL A 5 19.76 15.45 -0.46
C VAL A 5 19.48 14.00 -0.09
N ALA A 6 19.67 13.66 1.16
CA ALA A 6 19.14 12.43 1.74
C ALA A 6 17.78 12.73 2.37
N PHE A 7 16.85 11.81 2.26
CA PHE A 7 15.54 11.93 2.87
C PHE A 7 15.10 10.62 3.51
N ALA A 8 14.31 10.74 4.55
CA ALA A 8 13.61 9.61 5.16
C ALA A 8 12.19 10.05 5.54
N ASN A 9 11.24 9.17 5.38
CA ASN A 9 9.85 9.36 5.76
C ASN A 9 9.41 8.16 6.57
N LEU A 10 8.80 8.40 7.72
CA LEU A 10 8.14 7.41 8.56
C LEU A 10 6.66 7.74 8.61
N ARG A 11 5.81 6.74 8.38
CA ARG A 11 4.36 6.86 8.45
C ARG A 11 3.81 5.78 9.37
N TRP A 12 2.89 6.17 10.26
CA TRP A 12 2.06 5.29 11.04
C TRP A 12 0.59 5.56 10.74
N VAL A 13 -0.21 4.50 10.68
CA VAL A 13 -1.65 4.58 10.50
C VAL A 13 -2.32 3.61 11.47
N ASN A 14 -3.24 4.13 12.26
CA ASN A 14 -4.08 3.29 13.13
C ASN A 14 -5.17 2.62 12.29
N TRP A 15 -4.85 1.46 11.71
CA TRP A 15 -5.79 0.66 10.94
C TRP A 15 -6.58 -0.32 11.79
N LYS A 16 -6.06 -0.79 12.91
CA LYS A 16 -6.71 -1.83 13.73
C LYS A 16 -8.09 -1.44 14.26
N ASP A 17 -8.36 -0.13 14.36
CA ASP A 17 -9.65 0.41 14.80
C ASP A 17 -10.56 0.77 13.61
N PHE A 18 -10.12 0.50 12.38
CA PHE A 18 -10.86 0.84 11.18
C PHE A 18 -11.58 -0.38 10.62
N ALA A 19 -12.89 -0.22 10.36
CA ALA A 19 -13.72 -1.23 9.73
C ALA A 19 -14.73 -0.60 8.75
N ILE A 20 -15.11 -1.35 7.73
CA ILE A 20 -16.13 -0.97 6.77
C ILE A 20 -17.26 -1.99 6.83
N ARG A 21 -18.44 -1.54 7.23
CA ARG A 21 -19.68 -2.34 7.24
C ARG A 21 -20.77 -1.63 6.44
N PRO A 22 -20.82 -1.78 5.12
CA PRO A 22 -21.89 -1.21 4.30
C PRO A 22 -23.25 -1.70 4.79
N TYR A 23 -24.28 -0.84 4.79
CA TYR A 23 -25.59 -1.16 5.33
C TYR A 23 -26.19 -2.48 4.84
N LYS A 24 -26.21 -2.70 3.53
CA LYS A 24 -26.75 -3.93 2.93
C LYS A 24 -25.93 -5.16 3.29
N PHE A 25 -24.62 -5.03 3.38
CA PHE A 25 -23.73 -6.12 3.78
C PHE A 25 -23.94 -6.46 5.26
N GLY A 26 -24.00 -5.46 6.13
CA GLY A 26 -24.31 -5.65 7.55
C GLY A 26 -25.65 -6.33 7.78
N ALA A 27 -26.70 -5.90 7.09
CA ALA A 27 -28.02 -6.54 7.15
C ALA A 27 -28.00 -8.00 6.66
N ALA A 28 -27.25 -8.31 5.59
CA ALA A 28 -27.08 -9.67 5.10
C ALA A 28 -26.28 -10.54 6.08
N SER A 29 -25.27 -10.01 6.73
CA SER A 29 -24.38 -10.76 7.63
C SER A 29 -25.07 -11.30 8.90
N VAL A 30 -26.24 -10.77 9.26
CA VAL A 30 -27.06 -11.22 10.40
C VAL A 30 -28.24 -12.15 10.01
N LEU A 31 -28.35 -12.51 8.73
CA LEU A 31 -29.39 -13.45 8.29
C LEU A 31 -29.17 -14.84 8.92
N PRO A 32 -30.23 -15.55 9.33
CA PRO A 32 -30.11 -16.82 10.01
C PRO A 32 -29.19 -17.84 9.36
N PRO A 33 -29.19 -18.07 8.03
CA PRO A 33 -28.27 -19.01 7.39
C PRO A 33 -26.82 -18.55 7.47
N ILE A 34 -26.57 -17.24 7.41
CA ILE A 34 -25.21 -16.69 7.53
C ILE A 34 -24.71 -16.81 8.97
N VAL A 35 -25.55 -16.48 9.93
CA VAL A 35 -25.23 -16.64 11.36
C VAL A 35 -24.96 -18.11 11.70
N ALA A 36 -25.75 -19.03 11.16
CA ALA A 36 -25.53 -20.48 11.33
C ALA A 36 -24.18 -20.94 10.76
N ALA A 37 -23.79 -20.40 9.61
CA ALA A 37 -22.53 -20.74 8.95
C ALA A 37 -21.30 -20.09 9.60
N THR A 38 -21.43 -18.87 10.13
CA THR A 38 -20.31 -18.06 10.62
C THR A 38 -20.18 -18.03 12.15
N GLY A 39 -21.25 -18.34 12.88
CA GLY A 39 -21.35 -18.19 14.33
C GLY A 39 -21.47 -16.73 14.79
N LYS A 40 -21.55 -15.76 13.87
CA LYS A 40 -21.53 -14.31 14.16
C LYS A 40 -22.94 -13.74 14.29
N LYS A 41 -23.48 -13.76 15.50
CA LYS A 41 -24.85 -13.25 15.80
C LYS A 41 -25.00 -11.76 15.49
N ASP A 42 -23.94 -10.96 15.71
CA ASP A 42 -23.93 -9.53 15.49
C ASP A 42 -23.44 -9.12 14.10
N GLY A 43 -23.28 -10.13 13.21
CA GLY A 43 -22.73 -9.94 11.90
C GLY A 43 -21.22 -9.70 11.90
N PHE A 44 -20.67 -9.30 10.76
CA PHE A 44 -19.24 -9.02 10.59
C PHE A 44 -19.03 -7.92 9.54
N ASP A 45 -17.80 -7.39 9.50
CA ASP A 45 -17.43 -6.30 8.61
C ASP A 45 -17.03 -6.83 7.23
N LEU A 46 -17.22 -6.02 6.20
CA LEU A 46 -16.72 -6.31 4.86
C LEU A 46 -15.18 -6.20 4.83
N VAL A 47 -14.67 -5.18 5.49
CA VAL A 47 -13.23 -4.95 5.68
C VAL A 47 -13.00 -4.60 7.14
N ALA A 48 -12.03 -5.22 7.77
CA ALA A 48 -11.45 -4.80 9.05
C ALA A 48 -9.97 -5.17 9.05
N TYR A 49 -9.18 -4.41 9.77
CA TYR A 49 -7.75 -4.65 9.92
C TYR A 49 -7.47 -5.13 11.34
N THR A 50 -6.43 -5.92 11.53
CA THR A 50 -6.07 -6.50 12.82
C THR A 50 -4.91 -5.77 13.49
N GLU A 51 -4.12 -5.05 12.72
CA GLU A 51 -2.92 -4.36 13.19
C GLU A 51 -2.82 -2.94 12.63
N ASP A 52 -2.02 -2.12 13.30
CA ASP A 52 -1.62 -0.81 12.79
C ASP A 52 -0.56 -0.98 11.72
N GLN A 53 -0.55 -0.08 10.76
CA GLN A 53 0.41 -0.09 9.66
C GLN A 53 1.54 0.90 9.89
N TYR A 54 2.74 0.44 9.66
CA TYR A 54 3.96 1.24 9.66
C TYR A 54 4.62 1.19 8.29
N SER A 55 5.10 2.32 7.81
CA SER A 55 5.90 2.35 6.60
C SER A 55 7.06 3.31 6.73
N ILE A 56 8.18 2.94 6.12
CA ILE A 56 9.38 3.75 6.05
C ILE A 56 9.87 3.82 4.61
N THR A 57 10.28 4.99 4.19
CA THR A 57 10.94 5.20 2.91
C THR A 57 12.16 6.05 3.13
N ALA A 58 13.30 5.62 2.60
CA ALA A 58 14.54 6.38 2.65
C ALA A 58 15.22 6.41 1.28
N GLY A 59 15.91 7.49 0.98
CA GLY A 59 16.54 7.62 -0.31
C GLY A 59 17.49 8.82 -0.40
N VAL A 60 18.06 8.94 -1.59
CA VAL A 60 18.94 10.05 -1.94
C VAL A 60 18.48 10.63 -3.27
N GLY A 61 18.49 11.95 -3.32
CA GLY A 61 18.33 12.72 -4.56
C GLY A 61 19.59 13.52 -4.86
N ARG A 62 19.94 13.60 -6.11
CA ARG A 62 21.09 14.39 -6.56
C ARG A 62 20.76 15.20 -7.80
N LYS A 63 21.09 16.47 -7.75
CA LYS A 63 21.15 17.33 -8.93
C LYS A 63 22.52 17.12 -9.56
N VAL A 64 22.54 16.51 -10.76
CA VAL A 64 23.78 16.20 -11.48
C VAL A 64 24.34 17.45 -12.14
N ASN A 65 23.46 18.25 -12.74
CA ASN A 65 23.76 19.56 -13.31
C ASN A 65 22.47 20.42 -13.32
N GLU A 66 22.48 21.55 -14.03
CA GLU A 66 21.32 22.46 -14.06
C GLU A 66 20.08 21.84 -14.72
N GLN A 67 20.26 20.86 -15.61
CA GLN A 67 19.19 20.23 -16.37
C GLN A 67 18.79 18.88 -15.81
N TRP A 68 19.70 18.14 -15.17
CA TRP A 68 19.46 16.75 -14.75
C TRP A 68 19.49 16.58 -13.24
N ALA A 69 18.47 15.91 -12.74
CA ALA A 69 18.41 15.41 -11.37
C ALA A 69 17.89 13.97 -11.35
N GLY A 70 18.30 13.21 -10.35
CA GLY A 70 17.83 11.84 -10.16
C GLY A 70 17.68 11.52 -8.69
N ASN A 71 16.92 10.47 -8.41
CA ASN A 71 16.78 9.92 -7.07
C ASN A 71 16.74 8.40 -7.09
N LEU A 72 17.15 7.83 -5.97
CA LEU A 72 17.02 6.42 -5.67
C LEU A 72 16.50 6.28 -4.26
N TYR A 73 15.54 5.38 -4.04
CA TYR A 73 14.97 5.15 -2.73
C TYR A 73 14.55 3.70 -2.54
N VAL A 74 14.49 3.31 -1.27
CA VAL A 74 13.98 2.03 -0.81
C VAL A 74 12.87 2.29 0.19
N GLY A 75 11.87 1.44 0.21
CA GLY A 75 10.77 1.52 1.16
C GLY A 75 10.35 0.16 1.66
N TRP A 76 9.77 0.17 2.84
CA TRP A 76 9.16 -0.97 3.49
C TRP A 76 7.82 -0.58 4.10
N ASP A 77 6.90 -1.52 4.12
CA ASP A 77 5.56 -1.38 4.70
C ASP A 77 5.21 -2.68 5.44
N SER A 78 4.71 -2.56 6.65
CA SER A 78 4.39 -3.73 7.48
C SER A 78 3.13 -4.47 7.06
N GLY A 79 2.24 -3.83 6.28
CA GLY A 79 0.85 -4.27 6.18
C GLY A 79 0.03 -3.93 7.43
N ALA A 80 -1.17 -4.42 7.49
CA ALA A 80 -2.13 -4.16 8.58
C ALA A 80 -2.72 -5.46 9.18
N GLY A 81 -1.99 -6.55 9.10
CA GLY A 81 -2.28 -7.85 9.72
C GLY A 81 -2.87 -8.89 8.78
N ASN A 82 -2.51 -10.14 9.01
CA ASN A 82 -3.06 -11.33 8.35
C ASN A 82 -4.12 -12.00 9.24
N PRO A 83 -5.25 -12.51 8.71
CA PRO A 83 -5.68 -12.53 7.32
C PRO A 83 -6.11 -11.17 6.78
N VAL A 84 -5.81 -10.91 5.53
CA VAL A 84 -6.22 -9.70 4.82
C VAL A 84 -7.61 -9.86 4.19
N THR A 85 -8.19 -8.77 3.71
CA THR A 85 -9.38 -8.85 2.85
C THR A 85 -9.02 -9.24 1.42
N THR A 86 -9.88 -10.00 0.74
CA THR A 86 -9.72 -10.29 -0.70
C THR A 86 -9.74 -9.04 -1.59
N LEU A 87 -10.18 -7.89 -1.07
CA LEU A 87 -10.17 -6.61 -1.76
C LEU A 87 -8.78 -5.92 -1.79
N GLY A 88 -7.87 -6.36 -0.93
CA GLY A 88 -6.50 -5.86 -0.88
C GLY A 88 -5.55 -6.98 -0.40
N PRO A 89 -5.27 -7.97 -1.27
CA PRO A 89 -4.63 -9.21 -0.88
C PRO A 89 -3.10 -9.07 -0.78
N THR A 90 -2.63 -8.18 0.08
CA THR A 90 -1.20 -7.93 0.28
C THR A 90 -0.93 -7.61 1.74
N GLU A 91 0.03 -8.28 2.35
CA GLU A 91 0.49 -8.01 3.70
C GLU A 91 1.84 -7.30 3.67
N GLY A 92 1.77 -5.98 3.56
CA GLY A 92 2.97 -5.15 3.42
C GLY A 92 3.74 -5.36 2.13
N TYR A 93 4.89 -4.74 2.01
CA TYR A 93 5.79 -4.88 0.86
C TYR A 93 7.17 -4.26 1.12
N TRP A 94 8.15 -4.71 0.35
CA TRP A 94 9.38 -3.98 0.08
C TRP A 94 9.31 -3.33 -1.30
N ASN A 95 10.03 -2.24 -1.46
CA ASN A 95 10.12 -1.62 -2.77
C ASN A 95 11.45 -0.90 -2.98
N VAL A 96 11.82 -0.77 -4.24
CA VAL A 96 12.91 0.09 -4.71
C VAL A 96 12.40 0.96 -5.84
N GLY A 97 12.79 2.22 -5.85
CA GLY A 97 12.38 3.14 -6.90
C GLY A 97 13.51 4.03 -7.37
N VAL A 98 13.48 4.36 -8.65
CA VAL A 98 14.37 5.30 -9.30
C VAL A 98 13.56 6.34 -10.05
N GLY A 99 13.99 7.59 -9.94
CA GLY A 99 13.39 8.71 -10.67
C GLY A 99 14.45 9.58 -11.31
N ILE A 100 14.11 10.13 -12.47
CA ILE A 100 14.94 11.06 -13.22
C ILE A 100 14.10 12.27 -13.62
N GLN A 101 14.67 13.44 -13.52
CA GLN A 101 14.08 14.69 -14.00
C GLN A 101 15.03 15.35 -14.98
N TYR A 102 14.47 15.80 -16.08
CA TYR A 102 15.12 16.63 -17.07
C TYR A 102 14.44 17.99 -17.16
N SER A 103 15.19 19.05 -16.98
CA SER A 103 14.72 20.45 -17.03
C SER A 103 15.41 21.18 -18.16
N PRO A 104 14.87 21.15 -19.41
CA PRO A 104 15.49 21.81 -20.57
C PRO A 104 15.53 23.34 -20.42
N ALA A 105 14.64 23.91 -19.62
CA ALA A 105 14.57 25.32 -19.30
C ALA A 105 14.19 25.53 -17.82
N PRO A 106 14.46 26.71 -17.22
CA PRO A 106 14.16 26.98 -15.80
C PRO A 106 12.68 26.86 -15.42
N ASN A 107 11.82 27.04 -16.40
CA ASN A 107 10.35 27.02 -16.23
C ASN A 107 9.66 25.72 -16.70
N TYR A 108 10.43 24.75 -17.17
CA TYR A 108 9.87 23.51 -17.71
C TYR A 108 10.66 22.28 -17.26
N PHE A 109 9.96 21.20 -16.93
CA PHE A 109 10.58 19.91 -16.63
C PHE A 109 9.75 18.73 -17.10
N ILE A 110 10.45 17.63 -17.37
CA ILE A 110 9.89 16.30 -17.57
C ILE A 110 10.53 15.41 -16.51
N ALA A 111 9.72 14.66 -15.78
CA ALA A 111 10.21 13.70 -14.80
C ALA A 111 9.56 12.33 -15.03
N GLY A 112 10.35 11.28 -14.92
CA GLY A 112 9.87 9.91 -15.02
C GLY A 112 10.46 9.07 -13.91
N GLY A 113 9.77 7.97 -13.57
CA GLY A 113 10.26 7.05 -12.56
C GLY A 113 9.65 5.67 -12.70
N VAL A 114 10.36 4.69 -12.15
CA VAL A 114 9.95 3.30 -12.05
C VAL A 114 10.13 2.85 -10.61
N LYS A 115 9.18 2.07 -10.12
CA LYS A 115 9.18 1.48 -8.79
C LYS A 115 8.83 0.01 -8.90
N TYR A 116 9.65 -0.84 -8.31
CA TYR A 116 9.42 -2.25 -8.20
C TYR A 116 9.03 -2.60 -6.77
N PHE A 117 8.06 -3.50 -6.61
CA PHE A 117 7.54 -3.96 -5.34
C PHE A 117 7.67 -5.46 -5.22
N TRP A 118 8.18 -5.92 -4.11
CA TRP A 118 8.01 -7.28 -3.60
C TRP A 118 6.86 -7.24 -2.62
N LEU A 119 5.73 -7.80 -3.00
CA LEU A 119 4.51 -7.79 -2.19
C LEU A 119 4.61 -8.89 -1.14
N GLY A 120 4.16 -8.60 0.08
CA GLY A 120 4.13 -9.57 1.15
C GLY A 120 3.06 -10.64 0.92
N ASP A 121 3.37 -11.86 1.32
CA ASP A 121 2.46 -12.99 1.23
C ASP A 121 1.22 -12.76 2.11
N ALA A 122 0.05 -13.10 1.60
CA ALA A 122 -1.20 -12.81 2.27
C ALA A 122 -2.20 -13.97 2.19
N LYS A 123 -2.84 -14.24 3.32
CA LYS A 123 -4.00 -15.14 3.42
C LYS A 123 -5.26 -14.29 3.45
N ALA A 124 -6.10 -14.42 2.45
CA ALA A 124 -7.25 -13.54 2.27
C ALA A 124 -8.57 -14.18 2.64
N GLN A 125 -9.42 -13.41 3.32
CA GLN A 125 -10.78 -13.79 3.70
C GLN A 125 -11.80 -13.01 2.88
N SER A 126 -12.89 -13.69 2.53
CA SER A 126 -14.09 -13.08 1.95
C SER A 126 -14.95 -12.46 3.06
N GLY A 127 -14.80 -11.18 3.30
CA GLY A 127 -15.35 -10.56 4.50
C GLY A 127 -14.39 -10.78 5.66
N SER A 128 -14.14 -9.70 6.37
CA SER A 128 -13.12 -9.71 7.39
C SER A 128 -13.69 -10.17 8.68
N GLN A 129 -13.65 -11.25 9.11
CA GLN A 129 -13.91 -11.75 10.46
C GLN A 129 -14.90 -12.90 10.59
N PHE A 130 -14.62 -13.96 9.91
CA PHE A 130 -15.17 -15.22 10.35
C PHE A 130 -14.60 -15.65 11.73
N ASN A 131 -13.73 -14.85 12.40
CA ASN A 131 -13.05 -15.18 13.65
C ASN A 131 -12.41 -16.58 13.64
N THR A 132 -12.06 -17.04 12.50
CA THR A 132 -11.37 -18.30 12.31
C THR A 132 -10.08 -18.01 11.54
N PRO A 133 -9.05 -18.81 11.69
CA PRO A 133 -7.87 -18.71 10.82
C PRO A 133 -8.17 -19.15 9.38
N ALA A 134 -9.42 -19.48 9.07
CA ALA A 134 -9.82 -19.92 7.74
C ALA A 134 -9.71 -18.77 6.74
N TYR A 135 -9.15 -19.07 5.60
CA TYR A 135 -8.99 -18.15 4.47
C TYR A 135 -9.47 -18.82 3.19
N VAL A 136 -9.84 -18.01 2.19
CA VAL A 136 -10.38 -18.49 0.91
C VAL A 136 -9.36 -18.44 -0.21
N ALA A 137 -8.28 -17.69 -0.03
CA ALA A 137 -7.20 -17.57 -1.01
C ALA A 137 -5.87 -17.30 -0.31
N GLU A 138 -4.79 -17.74 -0.95
CA GLU A 138 -3.42 -17.50 -0.54
C GLU A 138 -2.68 -16.83 -1.71
N PHE A 139 -1.97 -15.75 -1.42
CA PHE A 139 -1.24 -14.93 -2.37
C PHE A 139 0.22 -14.95 -1.95
N GLU A 140 1.07 -15.57 -2.76
CA GLU A 140 2.48 -15.76 -2.49
C GLU A 140 3.33 -15.32 -3.68
N ASN A 141 4.53 -14.85 -3.39
CA ASN A 141 5.54 -14.49 -4.41
C ASN A 141 5.03 -13.50 -5.47
N ASN A 142 4.24 -12.52 -5.05
CA ASN A 142 3.69 -11.53 -5.95
C ASN A 142 4.60 -10.30 -6.03
N ASP A 143 4.73 -9.78 -7.23
CA ASP A 143 5.48 -8.58 -7.55
C ASP A 143 4.61 -7.56 -8.28
N ALA A 144 4.99 -6.28 -8.19
CA ALA A 144 4.36 -5.23 -8.97
C ALA A 144 5.39 -4.22 -9.49
N ILE A 145 5.12 -3.66 -10.64
CA ILE A 145 5.89 -2.55 -11.22
C ILE A 145 4.96 -1.36 -11.40
N ALA A 146 5.36 -0.22 -10.86
CA ALA A 146 4.70 1.05 -11.12
C ALA A 146 5.67 1.98 -11.87
N TYR A 147 5.14 2.69 -12.84
CA TYR A 147 5.87 3.72 -13.57
C TYR A 147 5.01 4.98 -13.71
N GLY A 148 5.67 6.10 -13.83
CA GLY A 148 4.99 7.39 -13.97
C GLY A 148 5.78 8.38 -14.78
N LEU A 149 5.06 9.29 -15.43
CA LEU A 149 5.60 10.44 -16.13
C LEU A 149 4.89 11.69 -15.64
N LYS A 150 5.67 12.74 -15.40
CA LYS A 150 5.18 14.06 -15.00
C LYS A 150 5.82 15.12 -15.88
N ILE A 151 5.01 16.02 -16.39
CA ILE A 151 5.45 17.22 -17.09
C ILE A 151 4.99 18.43 -16.28
N GLY A 152 5.87 19.39 -16.06
CA GLY A 152 5.55 20.60 -15.31
C GLY A 152 6.04 21.84 -16.01
N TYR A 153 5.23 22.89 -15.92
CA TYR A 153 5.54 24.24 -16.39
C TYR A 153 5.30 25.23 -15.25
N LYS A 154 6.21 26.16 -15.05
CA LYS A 154 6.10 27.25 -14.08
C LYS A 154 5.84 28.55 -14.82
N PHE A 155 4.79 29.23 -14.48
CA PHE A 155 4.41 30.55 -15.00
C PHE A 155 5.20 31.64 -14.27
#